data_d1f099ae113c080a2a18803693c6a86b
#
_entry.id   d1f099ae113c080a2a18803693c6a86b
#
_cell.length_a   1.000
_cell.length_b   1.000
_cell.length_c   1.000
_cell.angle_alpha   90.00
_cell.angle_beta   90.00
_cell.angle_gamma   90.00
#
_symmetry.space_group_name_H-M   'P 1'
#
loop_
_entity.id
_entity.type
_entity.pdbx_description
1 polymer ?
#
loop_
_entity_poly.entity_id
_entity_poly.type
_entity_poly.pdbx_seq_one_letter_code
_entity_poly.pdbx_strand_id
1 'polypeptide(L)'
;MKKIKMLKGECWWGGKAPDGSFMPYDENSDTTVDIRGKSSENDQSASMFLSSCGRYIWNDNPFTADFKNGEIILREEKESPFDIQEGYKTLKGAYMAAMKKHFPFTGALPHKLFFTSPQYNTWMELGTKQTTENILRYAQGILDNGLPTGILMIDGGWQEDYGVFEFHKGKIPDPGALVYTLHKMGFKVMLWVSPIVSGAGERFKELRRKGYLLKTKDDEIAIRHWWSGYSPMIDFTNPKAVAWMYSQLDNLMERYSIDGYKFDAGDAAFYADDDIVYKPMPARNQTTAFNIMGEKYKLNEFRAAHNSGGRPIVARLHDKNHTWNEIGLNTLIPNTTVQSLLGYAYGCPDMVGGGMYGSIDGIDEELFIRWAQANALMPMMQISLAPWRVLSEKSYKLVKKSIMLHKKFGRYIYDLAKESAKTGEPIFRCMEYQFPNEGFEHINDQFMLGNEYMVAPVIKKGAASREVKFPKGTWCDENGAVVSHGNETITLDAPIDKLLYFKKS
;
A
#
# COMPACT_ATOMS: atom_id res chain seq x y z
N MET A 1 -0.78 -30.51 8.70
CA MET A 1 0.23 -29.82 9.55
C MET A 1 1.61 -30.22 9.08
N LYS A 2 2.50 -29.25 8.80
CA LYS A 2 3.89 -29.48 8.37
C LYS A 2 4.84 -28.68 9.26
N LYS A 3 5.98 -29.28 9.65
CA LYS A 3 7.02 -28.64 10.47
C LYS A 3 8.27 -28.44 9.63
N ILE A 4 8.92 -27.29 9.79
CA ILE A 4 10.16 -26.90 9.13
C ILE A 4 11.10 -26.42 10.21
N LYS A 5 12.28 -27.02 10.30
CA LYS A 5 13.34 -26.54 11.19
C LYS A 5 14.00 -25.30 10.58
N MET A 6 14.15 -24.26 11.36
CA MET A 6 14.91 -23.07 10.97
C MET A 6 16.41 -23.37 10.92
N LEU A 7 17.13 -22.74 10.02
CA LEU A 7 18.59 -22.80 9.99
C LEU A 7 19.15 -21.79 11.02
N LYS A 8 20.38 -22.02 11.45
CA LYS A 8 21.04 -21.11 12.40
C LYS A 8 21.15 -19.70 11.81
N GLY A 9 20.63 -18.71 12.54
CA GLY A 9 20.63 -17.29 12.13
C GLY A 9 19.71 -16.97 10.93
N GLU A 10 18.79 -17.87 10.61
CA GLU A 10 17.84 -17.65 9.52
C GLU A 10 16.72 -16.71 9.96
N CYS A 11 16.44 -15.73 9.12
CA CYS A 11 15.40 -14.73 9.28
C CYS A 11 14.32 -14.88 8.20
N TRP A 12 13.04 -14.71 8.57
CA TRP A 12 11.89 -14.91 7.69
C TRP A 12 10.99 -13.67 7.63
N TRP A 13 10.50 -13.36 6.43
CA TRP A 13 9.52 -12.30 6.18
C TRP A 13 8.36 -12.86 5.36
N GLY A 14 7.15 -12.33 5.56
CA GLY A 14 6.00 -12.72 4.72
C GLY A 14 4.66 -12.65 5.44
N GLY A 15 3.64 -13.24 4.82
CA GLY A 15 2.29 -13.27 5.34
C GLY A 15 1.53 -11.96 5.12
N LYS A 16 1.69 -10.96 6.01
CA LYS A 16 0.91 -9.72 5.96
C LYS A 16 1.80 -8.49 6.13
N ALA A 17 1.59 -7.46 5.32
CA ALA A 17 2.33 -6.19 5.40
C ALA A 17 2.18 -5.47 6.77
N PRO A 18 0.99 -5.44 7.42
CA PRO A 18 0.84 -4.84 8.74
C PRO A 18 1.74 -5.43 9.83
N ASP A 19 2.13 -6.69 9.70
CA ASP A 19 2.97 -7.38 10.68
C ASP A 19 4.47 -7.04 10.52
N GLY A 20 4.82 -6.14 9.59
CA GLY A 20 6.21 -5.81 9.27
C GLY A 20 7.08 -5.40 10.46
N SER A 21 6.50 -4.70 11.44
CA SER A 21 7.22 -4.28 12.65
C SER A 21 7.63 -5.44 13.57
N PHE A 22 7.05 -6.63 13.38
CA PHE A 22 7.39 -7.84 14.13
C PHE A 22 8.41 -8.72 13.39
N MET A 23 8.82 -8.33 12.19
CA MET A 23 9.75 -9.08 11.35
C MET A 23 11.16 -8.51 11.38
N PRO A 24 12.17 -9.34 11.14
CA PRO A 24 12.06 -10.73 10.71
C PRO A 24 11.69 -11.69 11.84
N TYR A 25 11.07 -12.82 11.49
CA TYR A 25 10.89 -13.95 12.39
C TYR A 25 12.16 -14.80 12.37
N ASP A 26 12.70 -15.14 13.53
CA ASP A 26 13.94 -15.89 13.72
C ASP A 26 13.78 -17.04 14.73
N GLU A 27 14.87 -17.68 15.10
CA GLU A 27 14.89 -18.81 16.04
C GLU A 27 14.38 -18.45 17.45
N ASN A 28 14.35 -17.15 17.81
CA ASN A 28 13.89 -16.64 19.11
C ASN A 28 12.41 -16.19 19.06
N SER A 29 11.79 -16.20 17.89
CA SER A 29 10.40 -15.78 17.73
C SER A 29 9.43 -16.76 18.43
N ASP A 30 8.38 -16.22 19.06
CA ASP A 30 7.22 -16.96 19.58
C ASP A 30 5.94 -16.24 19.14
N THR A 31 5.53 -16.46 17.88
CA THR A 31 4.41 -15.77 17.29
C THR A 31 3.65 -16.64 16.30
N THR A 32 2.36 -16.36 16.15
CA THR A 32 1.48 -16.99 15.17
C THR A 32 1.04 -15.97 14.13
N VAL A 33 1.31 -16.24 12.88
CA VAL A 33 0.83 -15.45 11.74
C VAL A 33 -0.36 -16.17 11.11
N ASP A 34 -1.55 -15.60 11.24
CA ASP A 34 -2.76 -16.10 10.61
C ASP A 34 -3.07 -15.33 9.31
N ILE A 35 -2.87 -16.00 8.17
CA ILE A 35 -3.14 -15.43 6.83
C ILE A 35 -4.61 -15.63 6.41
N ARG A 36 -5.43 -16.33 7.17
CA ARG A 36 -6.79 -16.75 6.79
C ARG A 36 -7.87 -15.65 6.86
N GLY A 37 -7.54 -14.49 7.35
CA GLY A 37 -8.47 -13.36 7.35
C GLY A 37 -9.24 -13.10 8.64
N LYS A 38 -8.94 -13.85 9.69
CA LYS A 38 -9.65 -13.71 11.00
C LYS A 38 -9.21 -12.50 11.82
N SER A 39 -8.14 -11.81 11.43
CA SER A 39 -7.68 -10.57 12.06
C SER A 39 -8.17 -9.33 11.31
N SER A 40 -8.49 -8.28 12.04
CA SER A 40 -9.12 -7.06 11.54
C SER A 40 -8.22 -6.15 10.70
N GLU A 41 -6.92 -6.42 10.62
CA GLU A 41 -5.97 -5.57 9.91
C GLU A 41 -5.63 -6.17 8.56
N ASN A 42 -6.07 -5.51 7.52
CA ASN A 42 -5.99 -6.02 6.17
C ASN A 42 -5.43 -4.98 5.22
N ASP A 43 -4.15 -5.09 5.00
CA ASP A 43 -3.46 -4.46 3.90
C ASP A 43 -3.20 -5.50 2.80
N GLN A 44 -1.97 -5.47 2.32
CA GLN A 44 -1.47 -6.47 1.39
C GLN A 44 -1.00 -7.71 2.16
N SER A 45 -1.34 -8.84 1.62
CA SER A 45 -0.94 -10.14 2.15
C SER A 45 -0.68 -11.14 1.02
N ALA A 46 0.08 -12.18 1.33
CA ALA A 46 0.21 -13.35 0.47
C ALA A 46 0.45 -14.59 1.32
N SER A 47 0.00 -15.74 0.81
CA SER A 47 0.25 -17.05 1.42
C SER A 47 1.71 -17.48 1.21
N MET A 48 2.66 -16.60 1.58
CA MET A 48 4.08 -16.74 1.28
C MET A 48 4.97 -16.26 2.41
N PHE A 49 6.08 -16.99 2.65
CA PHE A 49 7.20 -16.54 3.47
C PHE A 49 8.52 -16.75 2.71
N LEU A 50 9.47 -15.84 2.95
CA LEU A 50 10.79 -15.78 2.32
C LEU A 50 11.88 -15.73 3.39
N SER A 51 12.99 -16.39 3.18
CA SER A 51 14.08 -16.52 4.14
C SER A 51 15.37 -15.86 3.66
N SER A 52 16.15 -15.30 4.61
CA SER A 52 17.52 -14.80 4.38
C SER A 52 18.45 -15.89 3.82
N CYS A 53 18.19 -17.17 4.14
CA CYS A 53 18.97 -18.31 3.67
C CYS A 53 18.54 -18.87 2.30
N GLY A 54 17.66 -18.15 1.57
CA GLY A 54 17.26 -18.55 0.22
C GLY A 54 16.25 -19.70 0.19
N ARG A 55 15.33 -19.73 1.16
CA ARG A 55 14.19 -20.66 1.16
C ARG A 55 12.89 -19.87 1.01
N TYR A 56 11.85 -20.48 0.44
CA TYR A 56 10.50 -19.93 0.51
C TYR A 56 9.45 -20.99 0.82
N ILE A 57 8.33 -20.51 1.38
CA ILE A 57 7.12 -21.27 1.66
C ILE A 57 6.00 -20.62 0.90
N TRP A 58 5.20 -21.40 0.18
CA TRP A 58 4.00 -20.97 -0.51
C TRP A 58 2.87 -21.98 -0.32
N ASN A 59 1.63 -21.49 -0.31
CA ASN A 59 0.42 -22.29 -0.46
C ASN A 59 -0.62 -21.50 -1.27
N ASP A 60 -1.35 -22.16 -2.15
CA ASP A 60 -2.44 -21.52 -2.92
C ASP A 60 -3.60 -21.08 -2.03
N ASN A 61 -3.76 -21.72 -0.88
CA ASN A 61 -4.74 -21.37 0.14
C ASN A 61 -4.09 -20.60 1.30
N PRO A 62 -4.84 -19.73 1.97
CA PRO A 62 -4.38 -19.09 3.22
C PRO A 62 -4.14 -20.14 4.30
N PHE A 63 -3.15 -19.91 5.14
CA PHE A 63 -2.74 -20.83 6.22
C PHE A 63 -2.29 -20.06 7.47
N THR A 64 -2.03 -20.80 8.54
CA THR A 64 -1.39 -20.29 9.76
C THR A 64 0.03 -20.79 9.84
N ALA A 65 0.96 -19.91 10.20
CA ALA A 65 2.36 -20.22 10.48
C ALA A 65 2.71 -19.84 11.93
N ASP A 66 3.12 -20.81 12.74
CA ASP A 66 3.69 -20.53 14.06
C ASP A 66 5.21 -20.57 13.96
N PHE A 67 5.84 -19.48 14.35
CA PHE A 67 7.28 -19.36 14.52
C PHE A 67 7.60 -19.56 16.00
N LYS A 68 8.16 -20.71 16.37
CA LYS A 68 8.38 -21.07 17.76
C LYS A 68 9.49 -22.08 17.96
N ASN A 69 10.37 -21.82 18.94
CA ASN A 69 11.46 -22.75 19.34
C ASN A 69 12.35 -23.18 18.15
N GLY A 70 12.66 -22.28 17.24
CA GLY A 70 13.46 -22.56 16.04
C GLY A 70 12.77 -23.45 15.01
N GLU A 71 11.44 -23.58 15.07
CA GLU A 71 10.61 -24.31 14.10
C GLU A 71 9.53 -23.38 13.49
N ILE A 72 9.12 -23.69 12.27
CA ILE A 72 7.93 -23.12 11.63
C ILE A 72 6.91 -24.23 11.52
N ILE A 73 5.74 -24.05 12.15
CA ILE A 73 4.65 -25.03 12.14
C ILE A 73 3.53 -24.49 11.26
N LEU A 74 3.32 -25.11 10.11
CA LEU A 74 2.31 -24.72 9.12
C LEU A 74 1.02 -25.53 9.31
N ARG A 75 -0.14 -24.83 9.30
CA ARG A 75 -1.47 -25.44 9.39
C ARG A 75 -2.37 -24.84 8.31
N GLU A 76 -2.96 -25.69 7.51
CA GLU A 76 -4.02 -25.41 6.55
C GLU A 76 -5.38 -25.93 7.05
N GLU A 77 -6.48 -25.30 6.65
CA GLU A 77 -7.85 -25.79 6.91
C GLU A 77 -8.34 -26.75 5.83
N LYS A 78 -7.87 -26.59 4.60
CA LYS A 78 -8.14 -27.49 3.49
C LYS A 78 -6.83 -28.07 2.99
N GLU A 79 -6.77 -29.38 2.75
CA GLU A 79 -5.58 -30.01 2.20
C GLU A 79 -5.17 -29.34 0.90
N SER A 80 -4.01 -28.71 0.94
CA SER A 80 -3.32 -28.13 -0.20
C SER A 80 -1.82 -28.28 0.03
N PRO A 81 -1.06 -28.78 -0.95
CA PRO A 81 0.36 -29.04 -0.77
C PRO A 81 1.11 -27.72 -0.57
N PHE A 82 1.91 -27.63 0.49
CA PHE A 82 2.89 -26.56 0.62
C PHE A 82 4.01 -26.70 -0.40
N ASP A 83 4.25 -25.64 -1.17
CA ASP A 83 5.42 -25.51 -2.02
C ASP A 83 6.55 -24.92 -1.17
N ILE A 84 7.45 -25.78 -0.69
CA ILE A 84 8.61 -25.38 0.11
C ILE A 84 9.84 -25.62 -0.74
N GLN A 85 10.57 -24.55 -1.01
CA GLN A 85 11.74 -24.60 -1.86
C GLN A 85 12.96 -24.03 -1.13
N GLU A 86 14.15 -24.49 -1.49
CA GLU A 86 15.43 -24.12 -0.92
C GLU A 86 16.54 -24.04 -1.97
N GLY A 87 17.71 -23.58 -1.59
CA GLY A 87 18.90 -23.56 -2.46
C GLY A 87 19.12 -22.22 -3.19
N TYR A 88 18.28 -21.20 -2.94
CA TYR A 88 18.42 -19.89 -3.59
C TYR A 88 19.40 -18.94 -2.88
N LYS A 89 20.04 -19.38 -1.79
CA LYS A 89 21.17 -18.77 -1.07
C LYS A 89 20.88 -17.48 -0.31
N THR A 90 19.98 -16.62 -0.78
CA THR A 90 19.73 -15.28 -0.22
C THR A 90 18.24 -14.94 -0.24
N LEU A 91 17.84 -13.94 0.52
CA LEU A 91 16.47 -13.39 0.48
C LEU A 91 16.07 -12.99 -0.95
N LYS A 92 16.95 -12.30 -1.66
CA LYS A 92 16.73 -11.95 -3.08
C LYS A 92 16.52 -13.18 -3.95
N GLY A 93 17.33 -14.21 -3.77
CA GLY A 93 17.20 -15.44 -4.55
C GLY A 93 15.87 -16.16 -4.30
N ALA A 94 15.45 -16.27 -3.02
CA ALA A 94 14.14 -16.81 -2.66
C ALA A 94 12.99 -16.00 -3.25
N TYR A 95 13.05 -14.67 -3.11
CA TYR A 95 12.06 -13.75 -3.67
C TYR A 95 11.92 -13.94 -5.19
N MET A 96 13.02 -13.86 -5.94
CA MET A 96 12.97 -13.96 -7.40
C MET A 96 12.44 -15.32 -7.88
N ALA A 97 12.77 -16.41 -7.17
CA ALA A 97 12.25 -17.74 -7.47
C ALA A 97 10.74 -17.83 -7.21
N ALA A 98 10.28 -17.35 -6.04
CA ALA A 98 8.87 -17.34 -5.68
C ALA A 98 8.05 -16.45 -6.64
N MET A 99 8.53 -15.24 -6.97
CA MET A 99 7.87 -14.34 -7.91
C MET A 99 7.71 -14.97 -9.29
N LYS A 100 8.78 -15.53 -9.82
CA LYS A 100 8.75 -16.19 -11.15
C LYS A 100 7.71 -17.29 -11.23
N LYS A 101 7.50 -18.03 -10.13
CA LYS A 101 6.60 -19.18 -10.09
C LYS A 101 5.15 -18.78 -9.78
N HIS A 102 4.93 -17.93 -8.79
CA HIS A 102 3.60 -17.65 -8.21
C HIS A 102 3.01 -16.31 -8.64
N PHE A 103 3.86 -15.33 -8.92
CA PHE A 103 3.48 -13.96 -9.30
C PHE A 103 4.21 -13.48 -10.55
N PRO A 104 4.01 -14.14 -11.71
CA PRO A 104 4.73 -13.81 -12.93
C PRO A 104 4.40 -12.36 -13.34
N PHE A 105 5.44 -11.58 -13.55
CA PHE A 105 5.33 -10.21 -14.04
C PHE A 105 5.00 -10.21 -15.54
N THR A 106 4.10 -9.31 -15.93
CA THR A 106 3.50 -9.28 -17.28
C THR A 106 4.06 -8.20 -18.18
N GLY A 107 4.95 -7.34 -17.68
CA GLY A 107 5.38 -6.11 -18.34
C GLY A 107 4.40 -4.95 -18.19
N ALA A 108 3.23 -5.18 -17.61
CA ALA A 108 2.24 -4.14 -17.33
C ALA A 108 2.59 -3.38 -16.04
N LEU A 109 2.26 -2.09 -15.99
CA LEU A 109 2.46 -1.24 -14.82
C LEU A 109 1.35 -0.18 -14.73
N PRO A 110 1.12 0.37 -13.52
CA PRO A 110 0.19 1.47 -13.31
C PRO A 110 0.58 2.74 -14.07
N HIS A 111 -0.31 3.72 -14.09
CA HIS A 111 -0.06 4.98 -14.80
C HIS A 111 1.17 5.71 -14.25
N LYS A 112 1.99 6.29 -15.15
CA LYS A 112 3.26 6.97 -14.80
C LYS A 112 3.16 8.05 -13.72
N LEU A 113 2.02 8.72 -13.61
CA LEU A 113 1.84 9.80 -12.64
C LEU A 113 1.94 9.33 -11.19
N PHE A 114 1.64 8.09 -10.89
CA PHE A 114 1.85 7.53 -9.56
C PHE A 114 3.30 7.62 -9.08
N PHE A 115 4.25 7.56 -10.02
CA PHE A 115 5.69 7.55 -9.75
C PHE A 115 6.35 8.91 -9.96
N THR A 116 5.79 9.76 -10.85
CA THR A 116 6.44 10.99 -11.30
C THR A 116 5.91 12.26 -10.64
N SER A 117 4.87 12.16 -9.85
CA SER A 117 4.23 13.29 -9.15
C SER A 117 3.62 12.83 -7.83
N PRO A 118 3.50 13.71 -6.85
CA PRO A 118 2.74 13.38 -5.66
C PRO A 118 1.26 13.15 -6.01
N GLN A 119 0.60 12.38 -5.16
CA GLN A 119 -0.84 12.15 -5.20
C GLN A 119 -1.50 12.99 -4.12
N TYR A 120 -2.70 13.45 -4.38
CA TYR A 120 -3.52 14.22 -3.43
C TYR A 120 -4.83 13.48 -3.21
N ASN A 121 -5.16 13.25 -1.95
CA ASN A 121 -6.37 12.55 -1.54
C ASN A 121 -7.20 13.48 -0.65
N THR A 122 -8.49 13.61 -0.90
CA THR A 122 -9.34 14.55 -0.17
C THR A 122 -9.78 14.05 1.21
N TRP A 123 -9.44 12.81 1.61
CA TRP A 123 -9.97 12.17 2.82
C TRP A 123 -9.70 12.95 4.10
N MET A 124 -8.44 13.16 4.46
CA MET A 124 -8.08 13.80 5.74
C MET A 124 -8.46 15.28 5.80
N GLU A 125 -8.50 15.95 4.64
CA GLU A 125 -8.87 17.37 4.59
C GLU A 125 -10.37 17.59 4.60
N LEU A 126 -11.13 16.76 3.88
CA LEU A 126 -12.55 17.00 3.65
C LEU A 126 -13.48 15.98 4.33
N GLY A 127 -12.97 14.78 4.68
CA GLY A 127 -13.80 13.70 5.20
C GLY A 127 -14.96 13.41 4.24
N THR A 128 -16.18 13.39 4.77
CA THR A 128 -17.40 13.20 3.97
C THR A 128 -17.94 14.48 3.33
N LYS A 129 -17.26 15.63 3.51
CA LYS A 129 -17.68 16.93 2.97
C LYS A 129 -17.17 17.16 1.54
N GLN A 130 -17.35 16.18 0.68
CA GLN A 130 -16.92 16.16 -0.72
C GLN A 130 -17.88 17.02 -1.58
N THR A 131 -17.81 18.36 -1.42
CA THR A 131 -18.58 19.31 -2.25
C THR A 131 -17.71 19.87 -3.36
N THR A 132 -18.34 20.31 -4.47
CA THR A 132 -17.63 21.01 -5.56
C THR A 132 -16.73 22.13 -5.04
N GLU A 133 -17.25 22.99 -4.15
CA GLU A 133 -16.51 24.11 -3.58
C GLU A 133 -15.28 23.64 -2.77
N ASN A 134 -15.46 22.65 -1.90
CA ASN A 134 -14.37 22.16 -1.04
C ASN A 134 -13.27 21.49 -1.86
N ILE A 135 -13.64 20.66 -2.86
CA ILE A 135 -12.70 19.99 -3.73
C ILE A 135 -11.90 21.01 -4.56
N LEU A 136 -12.57 22.01 -5.16
CA LEU A 136 -11.88 23.05 -5.91
C LEU A 136 -11.00 23.93 -5.02
N ARG A 137 -11.42 24.24 -3.79
CA ARG A 137 -10.62 24.98 -2.83
C ARG A 137 -9.34 24.20 -2.45
N TYR A 138 -9.45 22.90 -2.22
CA TYR A 138 -8.29 22.05 -1.96
C TYR A 138 -7.34 22.01 -3.16
N ALA A 139 -7.86 21.80 -4.37
CA ALA A 139 -7.07 21.79 -5.59
C ALA A 139 -6.39 23.15 -5.86
N GLN A 140 -7.10 24.27 -5.64
CA GLN A 140 -6.52 25.61 -5.78
C GLN A 140 -5.43 25.86 -4.73
N GLY A 141 -5.62 25.41 -3.49
CA GLY A 141 -4.61 25.50 -2.44
C GLY A 141 -3.30 24.79 -2.80
N ILE A 142 -3.36 23.66 -3.51
CA ILE A 142 -2.16 22.99 -4.04
C ILE A 142 -1.40 23.91 -5.00
N LEU A 143 -2.11 24.54 -5.93
CA LEU A 143 -1.51 25.45 -6.94
C LEU A 143 -0.96 26.72 -6.31
N ASP A 144 -1.73 27.38 -5.44
CA ASP A 144 -1.36 28.64 -4.78
C ASP A 144 -0.10 28.50 -3.94
N ASN A 145 0.12 27.29 -3.41
CA ASN A 145 1.33 26.97 -2.65
C ASN A 145 2.48 26.42 -3.50
N GLY A 146 2.33 26.44 -4.83
CA GLY A 146 3.35 26.04 -5.79
C GLY A 146 3.76 24.57 -5.66
N LEU A 147 2.82 23.70 -5.32
CA LEU A 147 3.03 22.25 -5.33
C LEU A 147 2.75 21.68 -6.73
N PRO A 148 3.46 20.62 -7.14
CA PRO A 148 3.26 20.02 -8.45
C PRO A 148 1.89 19.35 -8.55
N THR A 149 1.23 19.49 -9.70
CA THR A 149 0.03 18.72 -10.00
C THR A 149 0.34 17.25 -10.24
N GLY A 150 -0.67 16.40 -10.09
CA GLY A 150 -0.56 14.96 -10.24
C GLY A 150 -1.94 14.30 -10.29
N ILE A 151 -2.17 13.35 -9.41
CA ILE A 151 -3.47 12.69 -9.24
C ILE A 151 -4.21 13.35 -8.08
N LEU A 152 -5.48 13.70 -8.29
CA LEU A 152 -6.41 14.11 -7.23
C LEU A 152 -7.45 13.00 -7.05
N MET A 153 -7.51 12.41 -5.87
CA MET A 153 -8.46 11.38 -5.48
C MET A 153 -9.60 12.03 -4.67
N ILE A 154 -10.80 12.04 -5.23
CA ILE A 154 -12.01 12.42 -4.52
C ILE A 154 -12.45 11.20 -3.72
N ASP A 155 -12.32 11.28 -2.39
CA ASP A 155 -12.55 10.18 -1.47
C ASP A 155 -14.04 9.96 -1.15
N GLY A 156 -14.36 9.01 -0.27
CA GLY A 156 -15.72 8.62 0.09
C GLY A 156 -16.65 9.78 0.41
N GLY A 157 -17.94 9.66 0.05
CA GLY A 157 -18.96 10.69 0.24
C GLY A 157 -19.23 11.58 -0.96
N TRP A 158 -18.61 11.31 -2.13
CA TRP A 158 -18.93 11.96 -3.40
C TRP A 158 -20.22 11.44 -4.03
N GLN A 159 -20.56 10.18 -3.78
CA GLN A 159 -21.68 9.45 -4.39
C GLN A 159 -22.97 9.59 -3.56
N GLU A 160 -24.11 9.34 -4.21
CA GLU A 160 -25.43 9.38 -3.55
C GLU A 160 -25.53 8.37 -2.41
N ASP A 161 -25.04 7.13 -2.65
CA ASP A 161 -25.05 6.06 -1.66
C ASP A 161 -24.07 4.94 -2.07
N TYR A 162 -23.70 4.06 -1.14
CA TYR A 162 -22.80 2.95 -1.46
C TYR A 162 -23.42 1.98 -2.47
N GLY A 163 -22.65 1.68 -3.52
CA GLY A 163 -23.11 0.89 -4.66
C GLY A 163 -23.91 1.68 -5.70
N VAL A 164 -24.18 2.96 -5.47
CA VAL A 164 -24.79 3.89 -6.43
C VAL A 164 -23.70 4.75 -7.05
N PHE A 165 -23.33 4.49 -8.30
CA PHE A 165 -22.24 5.16 -9.00
C PHE A 165 -22.75 6.41 -9.73
N GLU A 166 -23.39 7.31 -8.95
CA GLU A 166 -23.85 8.63 -9.37
C GLU A 166 -23.38 9.67 -8.36
N PHE A 167 -22.97 10.83 -8.83
CA PHE A 167 -22.58 11.92 -7.95
C PHE A 167 -23.76 12.44 -7.12
N HIS A 168 -23.48 12.72 -5.85
CA HIS A 168 -24.48 13.29 -4.94
C HIS A 168 -24.88 14.69 -5.41
N LYS A 169 -26.12 14.84 -5.92
CA LYS A 169 -26.62 16.06 -6.56
C LYS A 169 -26.53 17.30 -5.68
N GLY A 170 -26.76 17.14 -4.39
CA GLY A 170 -26.67 18.25 -3.42
C GLY A 170 -25.23 18.68 -3.09
N LYS A 171 -24.24 17.84 -3.33
CA LYS A 171 -22.81 18.13 -3.07
C LYS A 171 -22.08 18.52 -4.36
N ILE A 172 -22.36 17.81 -5.45
CA ILE A 172 -21.68 17.96 -6.74
C ILE A 172 -22.75 18.04 -7.83
N PRO A 173 -23.40 19.20 -7.98
CA PRO A 173 -24.54 19.36 -8.89
C PRO A 173 -24.15 19.25 -10.38
N ASP A 174 -22.92 19.62 -10.73
CA ASP A 174 -22.36 19.48 -12.09
C ASP A 174 -21.00 18.77 -12.04
N PRO A 175 -20.98 17.42 -12.06
CA PRO A 175 -19.75 16.66 -12.03
C PRO A 175 -18.85 16.90 -13.25
N GLY A 176 -19.45 17.13 -14.43
CA GLY A 176 -18.71 17.40 -15.66
C GLY A 176 -17.89 18.69 -15.55
N ALA A 177 -18.51 19.77 -15.07
CA ALA A 177 -17.83 21.04 -14.83
C ALA A 177 -16.72 20.93 -13.78
N LEU A 178 -16.96 20.18 -12.69
CA LEU A 178 -15.92 19.92 -11.66
C LEU A 178 -14.71 19.23 -12.28
N VAL A 179 -14.90 18.09 -12.95
CA VAL A 179 -13.79 17.29 -13.50
C VAL A 179 -13.06 18.07 -14.60
N TYR A 180 -13.80 18.76 -15.47
CA TYR A 180 -13.20 19.64 -16.48
C TYR A 180 -12.30 20.71 -15.85
N THR A 181 -12.76 21.35 -14.77
CA THR A 181 -11.99 22.38 -14.06
C THR A 181 -10.71 21.78 -13.47
N LEU A 182 -10.81 20.61 -12.80
CA LEU A 182 -9.64 19.93 -12.23
C LEU A 182 -8.63 19.51 -13.32
N HIS A 183 -9.11 19.06 -14.49
CA HIS A 183 -8.24 18.78 -15.63
C HIS A 183 -7.54 20.05 -16.15
N LYS A 184 -8.26 21.18 -16.23
CA LYS A 184 -7.65 22.48 -16.60
C LYS A 184 -6.61 22.96 -15.59
N MET A 185 -6.78 22.62 -14.31
CA MET A 185 -5.79 22.86 -13.27
C MET A 185 -4.59 21.91 -13.36
N GLY A 186 -4.62 20.88 -14.22
CA GLY A 186 -3.54 19.94 -14.46
C GLY A 186 -3.59 18.64 -13.65
N PHE A 187 -4.71 18.33 -13.00
CA PHE A 187 -4.89 17.08 -12.25
C PHE A 187 -5.50 15.99 -13.12
N LYS A 188 -5.16 14.74 -12.83
CA LYS A 188 -5.94 13.56 -13.16
C LYS A 188 -6.87 13.22 -11.99
N VAL A 189 -8.11 12.82 -12.27
CA VAL A 189 -9.14 12.66 -11.25
C VAL A 189 -9.45 11.19 -11.04
N MET A 190 -9.29 10.71 -9.80
CA MET A 190 -9.74 9.39 -9.36
C MET A 190 -10.89 9.52 -8.37
N LEU A 191 -11.79 8.53 -8.38
CA LEU A 191 -12.89 8.43 -7.42
C LEU A 191 -12.71 7.24 -6.50
N TRP A 192 -13.05 7.42 -5.23
CA TRP A 192 -13.16 6.32 -4.26
C TRP A 192 -14.34 5.42 -4.61
N VAL A 193 -14.12 4.11 -4.61
CA VAL A 193 -15.13 3.07 -4.83
C VAL A 193 -14.90 1.88 -3.92
N SER A 194 -15.96 1.14 -3.60
CA SER A 194 -15.89 -0.06 -2.76
C SER A 194 -16.79 -1.19 -3.30
N PRO A 195 -16.59 -2.45 -2.84
CA PRO A 195 -17.46 -3.56 -3.16
C PRO A 195 -18.75 -3.57 -2.34
N ILE A 196 -18.95 -2.58 -1.50
CA ILE A 196 -20.05 -2.46 -0.53
C ILE A 196 -21.27 -1.82 -1.19
N VAL A 197 -22.45 -2.30 -0.81
CA VAL A 197 -23.75 -1.77 -1.25
C VAL A 197 -24.58 -1.41 -0.03
N SER A 198 -25.22 -0.24 -0.02
CA SER A 198 -26.18 0.06 1.04
C SER A 198 -27.27 -0.99 1.11
N GLY A 199 -27.59 -1.45 2.31
CA GLY A 199 -28.61 -2.50 2.55
C GLY A 199 -30.06 -2.03 2.33
N ALA A 200 -30.26 -0.78 1.93
CA ALA A 200 -31.55 -0.17 1.63
C ALA A 200 -31.58 0.36 0.19
N GLY A 201 -32.77 0.65 -0.32
CA GLY A 201 -32.94 1.28 -1.63
C GLY A 201 -33.00 0.33 -2.83
N GLU A 202 -33.16 0.93 -4.01
CA GLU A 202 -33.41 0.19 -5.26
C GLU A 202 -32.19 -0.58 -5.76
N ARG A 203 -30.99 -0.07 -5.53
CA ARG A 203 -29.75 -0.74 -5.93
C ARG A 203 -29.57 -2.09 -5.23
N PHE A 204 -29.80 -2.15 -3.94
CA PHE A 204 -29.80 -3.41 -3.20
C PHE A 204 -30.80 -4.42 -3.77
N LYS A 205 -32.05 -3.99 -3.98
CA LYS A 205 -33.10 -4.85 -4.56
C LYS A 205 -32.73 -5.35 -5.94
N GLU A 206 -32.15 -4.49 -6.77
CA GLU A 206 -31.68 -4.85 -8.13
C GLU A 206 -30.61 -5.94 -8.06
N LEU A 207 -29.52 -5.71 -7.28
CA LEU A 207 -28.39 -6.63 -7.21
C LEU A 207 -28.78 -7.96 -6.54
N ARG A 208 -29.66 -7.92 -5.53
CA ARG A 208 -30.25 -9.12 -4.94
C ARG A 208 -30.99 -9.96 -5.96
N ARG A 209 -31.90 -9.36 -6.76
CA ARG A 209 -32.65 -10.06 -7.82
C ARG A 209 -31.74 -10.66 -8.89
N LYS A 210 -30.63 -9.98 -9.22
CA LYS A 210 -29.65 -10.45 -10.20
C LYS A 210 -28.71 -11.54 -9.65
N GLY A 211 -28.70 -11.79 -8.34
CA GLY A 211 -27.78 -12.73 -7.71
C GLY A 211 -26.32 -12.26 -7.76
N TYR A 212 -26.07 -10.94 -7.58
CA TYR A 212 -24.74 -10.33 -7.64
C TYR A 212 -24.11 -10.06 -6.26
N LEU A 213 -24.84 -10.41 -5.19
CA LEU A 213 -24.40 -10.21 -3.82
C LEU A 213 -23.97 -11.54 -3.19
N LEU A 214 -22.99 -11.45 -2.28
CA LEU A 214 -22.58 -12.58 -1.46
C LEU A 214 -23.75 -13.11 -0.64
N LYS A 215 -23.76 -14.44 -0.42
CA LYS A 215 -24.77 -15.11 0.41
C LYS A 215 -24.09 -15.87 1.55
N THR A 216 -24.82 -16.03 2.63
CA THR A 216 -24.47 -16.95 3.73
C THR A 216 -24.71 -18.39 3.32
N LYS A 217 -24.22 -19.34 4.11
CA LYS A 217 -24.50 -20.78 3.95
C LYS A 217 -25.99 -21.15 3.94
N ASP A 218 -26.83 -20.27 4.50
CA ASP A 218 -28.29 -20.47 4.57
C ASP A 218 -29.03 -19.85 3.37
N ASP A 219 -28.29 -19.50 2.30
CA ASP A 219 -28.77 -18.84 1.06
C ASP A 219 -29.37 -17.43 1.26
N GLU A 220 -29.12 -16.79 2.42
CA GLU A 220 -29.51 -15.42 2.70
C GLU A 220 -28.42 -14.44 2.26
N ILE A 221 -28.76 -13.17 1.99
CA ILE A 221 -27.77 -12.15 1.67
C ILE A 221 -26.80 -11.94 2.85
N ALA A 222 -25.51 -12.09 2.59
CA ALA A 222 -24.47 -11.90 3.58
C ALA A 222 -24.32 -10.40 3.93
N ILE A 223 -24.64 -10.03 5.16
CA ILE A 223 -24.49 -8.68 5.69
C ILE A 223 -23.20 -8.63 6.50
N ARG A 224 -22.35 -7.64 6.19
CA ARG A 224 -21.03 -7.47 6.83
C ARG A 224 -20.98 -6.15 7.60
N HIS A 225 -20.39 -6.21 8.79
CA HIS A 225 -20.05 -5.00 9.54
C HIS A 225 -18.76 -4.39 8.99
N TRP A 226 -18.77 -3.09 8.75
CA TRP A 226 -17.63 -2.30 8.32
C TRP A 226 -17.70 -0.90 8.97
N TRP A 227 -16.77 0.00 8.69
CA TRP A 227 -16.70 1.32 9.36
C TRP A 227 -17.92 2.25 9.14
N SER A 228 -18.74 2.00 8.11
CA SER A 228 -20.00 2.74 7.88
C SER A 228 -21.26 1.93 8.24
N GLY A 229 -21.15 0.91 9.11
CA GLY A 229 -22.28 0.11 9.61
C GLY A 229 -22.38 -1.27 8.99
N TYR A 230 -23.59 -1.70 8.61
CA TYR A 230 -23.88 -3.06 8.12
C TYR A 230 -24.35 -3.02 6.67
N SER A 231 -23.68 -3.77 5.80
CA SER A 231 -23.96 -3.73 4.36
C SER A 231 -23.69 -5.06 3.67
N PRO A 232 -24.42 -5.37 2.58
CA PRO A 232 -24.08 -6.47 1.68
C PRO A 232 -22.88 -6.11 0.79
N MET A 233 -22.24 -7.12 0.23
CA MET A 233 -21.10 -6.99 -0.67
C MET A 233 -21.37 -7.66 -2.01
N ILE A 234 -20.74 -7.13 -3.05
CA ILE A 234 -20.78 -7.68 -4.42
C ILE A 234 -19.88 -8.92 -4.49
N ASP A 235 -20.37 -9.98 -5.12
CA ASP A 235 -19.62 -11.19 -5.43
C ASP A 235 -18.81 -11.02 -6.72
N PHE A 236 -17.52 -10.67 -6.60
CA PHE A 236 -16.62 -10.56 -7.76
C PHE A 236 -16.13 -11.89 -8.34
N THR A 237 -16.55 -13.03 -7.77
CA THR A 237 -16.39 -14.34 -8.42
C THR A 237 -17.42 -14.54 -9.52
N ASN A 238 -18.51 -13.74 -9.52
CA ASN A 238 -19.58 -13.77 -10.52
C ASN A 238 -19.23 -12.87 -11.71
N PRO A 239 -19.00 -13.43 -12.91
CA PRO A 239 -18.63 -12.65 -14.09
C PRO A 239 -19.72 -11.63 -14.51
N LYS A 240 -21.01 -11.89 -14.19
CA LYS A 240 -22.08 -10.93 -14.45
C LYS A 240 -22.04 -9.74 -13.50
N ALA A 241 -21.67 -9.96 -12.24
CA ALA A 241 -21.47 -8.88 -11.27
C ALA A 241 -20.23 -8.02 -11.64
N VAL A 242 -19.16 -8.65 -12.09
CA VAL A 242 -17.97 -7.96 -12.62
C VAL A 242 -18.35 -7.11 -13.85
N ALA A 243 -19.08 -7.66 -14.82
CA ALA A 243 -19.52 -6.92 -16.00
C ALA A 243 -20.45 -5.74 -15.64
N TRP A 244 -21.32 -5.94 -14.64
CA TRP A 244 -22.14 -4.86 -14.12
C TRP A 244 -21.27 -3.75 -13.49
N MET A 245 -20.29 -4.10 -12.64
CA MET A 245 -19.39 -3.11 -12.05
C MET A 245 -18.62 -2.32 -13.12
N TYR A 246 -18.10 -3.00 -14.14
CA TYR A 246 -17.48 -2.34 -15.29
C TYR A 246 -18.42 -1.35 -15.96
N SER A 247 -19.69 -1.72 -16.19
CA SER A 247 -20.65 -0.81 -16.82
C SER A 247 -20.88 0.47 -15.99
N GLN A 248 -20.84 0.36 -14.64
CA GLN A 248 -20.98 1.53 -13.76
C GLN A 248 -19.72 2.43 -13.83
N LEU A 249 -18.54 1.84 -13.73
CA LEU A 249 -17.27 2.57 -13.72
C LEU A 249 -16.97 3.19 -15.10
N ASP A 250 -17.13 2.41 -16.18
CA ASP A 250 -16.92 2.90 -17.54
C ASP A 250 -17.87 4.06 -17.88
N ASN A 251 -19.14 4.01 -17.42
CA ASN A 251 -20.10 5.11 -17.57
C ASN A 251 -19.64 6.41 -16.87
N LEU A 252 -19.00 6.33 -15.68
CA LEU A 252 -18.41 7.51 -15.03
C LEU A 252 -17.26 8.10 -15.86
N MET A 253 -16.43 7.24 -16.45
CA MET A 253 -15.34 7.69 -17.34
C MET A 253 -15.88 8.35 -18.60
N GLU A 254 -16.90 7.77 -19.23
CA GLU A 254 -17.50 8.29 -20.46
C GLU A 254 -18.24 9.61 -20.23
N ARG A 255 -19.06 9.68 -19.18
CA ARG A 255 -19.91 10.86 -18.92
C ARG A 255 -19.14 12.04 -18.34
N TYR A 256 -18.15 11.79 -17.49
CA TYR A 256 -17.50 12.83 -16.69
C TYR A 256 -15.99 12.90 -16.88
N SER A 257 -15.41 12.05 -17.74
CA SER A 257 -13.97 11.99 -17.99
C SER A 257 -13.14 11.64 -16.74
N ILE A 258 -13.68 10.81 -15.84
CA ILE A 258 -12.93 10.29 -14.70
C ILE A 258 -11.75 9.47 -15.23
N ASP A 259 -10.58 9.58 -14.59
CA ASP A 259 -9.35 8.94 -15.07
C ASP A 259 -9.07 7.59 -14.40
N GLY A 260 -9.64 7.32 -13.25
CA GLY A 260 -9.44 6.05 -12.52
C GLY A 260 -10.10 5.99 -11.15
N TYR A 261 -9.71 4.99 -10.36
CA TYR A 261 -10.41 4.65 -9.13
C TYR A 261 -9.48 4.27 -7.97
N LYS A 262 -9.81 4.73 -6.76
CA LYS A 262 -9.31 4.20 -5.50
C LYS A 262 -10.28 3.11 -5.03
N PHE A 263 -9.86 1.86 -5.12
CA PHE A 263 -10.60 0.69 -4.69
C PHE A 263 -10.34 0.44 -3.20
N ASP A 264 -11.32 0.74 -2.38
CA ASP A 264 -11.23 0.60 -0.93
C ASP A 264 -12.19 -0.47 -0.40
N ALA A 265 -12.11 -0.81 0.88
CA ALA A 265 -12.73 -1.99 1.43
C ALA A 265 -12.31 -3.26 0.67
N GLY A 266 -13.12 -4.31 0.64
CA GLY A 266 -12.73 -5.57 0.02
C GLY A 266 -11.70 -6.35 0.84
N ASP A 267 -11.55 -5.97 2.11
CA ASP A 267 -10.68 -6.64 3.06
C ASP A 267 -11.12 -8.09 3.26
N ALA A 268 -10.15 -8.98 3.42
CA ALA A 268 -10.41 -10.39 3.62
C ALA A 268 -11.25 -10.69 4.87
N ALA A 269 -11.24 -9.80 5.87
CA ALA A 269 -12.06 -9.92 7.06
C ALA A 269 -13.58 -9.78 6.80
N PHE A 270 -13.96 -9.20 5.67
CA PHE A 270 -15.38 -9.07 5.28
C PHE A 270 -15.94 -10.31 4.62
N TYR A 271 -15.11 -11.30 4.30
CA TYR A 271 -15.52 -12.55 3.68
C TYR A 271 -15.47 -13.69 4.71
N ALA A 272 -16.41 -14.63 4.61
CA ALA A 272 -16.46 -15.82 5.43
C ALA A 272 -16.18 -17.08 4.59
N ASP A 273 -15.55 -18.09 5.20
CA ASP A 273 -15.20 -19.34 4.50
C ASP A 273 -16.43 -20.19 4.11
N ASP A 274 -17.58 -19.92 4.72
CA ASP A 274 -18.86 -20.53 4.42
C ASP A 274 -19.79 -19.65 3.55
N ASP A 275 -19.25 -18.54 3.00
CA ASP A 275 -19.98 -17.74 2.00
C ASP A 275 -20.27 -18.55 0.74
N ILE A 276 -21.53 -18.48 0.29
CA ILE A 276 -21.91 -18.98 -1.03
C ILE A 276 -21.57 -17.91 -2.06
N VAL A 277 -20.66 -18.25 -2.97
CA VAL A 277 -20.17 -17.42 -4.06
C VAL A 277 -20.35 -18.14 -5.39
N TYR A 278 -20.38 -17.41 -6.49
CA TYR A 278 -20.55 -17.97 -7.83
C TYR A 278 -19.44 -18.98 -8.17
N LYS A 279 -18.19 -18.65 -7.87
CA LYS A 279 -17.04 -19.57 -8.01
C LYS A 279 -16.46 -19.83 -6.63
N PRO A 280 -16.66 -21.03 -6.05
CA PRO A 280 -16.14 -21.36 -4.73
C PRO A 280 -14.64 -21.13 -4.60
N MET A 281 -14.24 -20.41 -3.55
CA MET A 281 -12.85 -20.14 -3.21
C MET A 281 -12.72 -19.83 -1.73
N PRO A 282 -11.51 -19.91 -1.14
CA PRO A 282 -11.26 -19.41 0.21
C PRO A 282 -11.66 -17.92 0.37
N ALA A 283 -12.16 -17.55 1.55
CA ALA A 283 -12.64 -16.20 1.83
C ALA A 283 -11.65 -15.11 1.40
N ARG A 284 -10.38 -15.24 1.77
CA ARG A 284 -9.35 -14.25 1.45
C ARG A 284 -9.09 -14.10 -0.07
N ASN A 285 -9.28 -15.15 -0.85
CA ASN A 285 -9.10 -15.11 -2.30
C ASN A 285 -10.20 -14.28 -3.00
N GLN A 286 -11.30 -13.94 -2.32
CA GLN A 286 -12.30 -13.00 -2.83
C GLN A 286 -11.73 -11.58 -2.93
N THR A 287 -10.81 -11.17 -2.04
CA THR A 287 -10.02 -9.95 -2.20
C THR A 287 -9.24 -9.96 -3.51
N THR A 288 -8.65 -11.10 -3.89
CA THR A 288 -7.95 -11.24 -5.18
C THR A 288 -8.90 -11.05 -6.37
N ALA A 289 -10.14 -11.54 -6.30
CA ALA A 289 -11.14 -11.34 -7.36
C ALA A 289 -11.47 -9.85 -7.53
N PHE A 290 -11.58 -9.10 -6.43
CA PHE A 290 -11.75 -7.64 -6.46
C PHE A 290 -10.53 -6.93 -7.05
N ASN A 291 -9.31 -7.34 -6.71
CA ASN A 291 -8.09 -6.76 -7.31
C ASN A 291 -8.04 -7.00 -8.83
N ILE A 292 -8.33 -8.22 -9.29
CA ILE A 292 -8.37 -8.57 -10.72
C ILE A 292 -9.38 -7.70 -11.48
N MET A 293 -10.55 -7.44 -10.90
CA MET A 293 -11.56 -6.58 -11.50
C MET A 293 -11.01 -5.16 -11.71
N GLY A 294 -10.36 -4.58 -10.71
CA GLY A 294 -9.91 -3.18 -10.80
C GLY A 294 -8.59 -2.97 -11.58
N GLU A 295 -7.79 -4.01 -11.84
CA GLU A 295 -6.54 -3.87 -12.62
C GLU A 295 -6.74 -3.45 -14.07
N LYS A 296 -7.97 -3.54 -14.59
CA LYS A 296 -8.38 -2.99 -15.90
C LYS A 296 -8.02 -1.50 -16.03
N TYR A 297 -8.11 -0.76 -14.94
CA TYR A 297 -7.90 0.70 -14.94
C TYR A 297 -6.43 1.01 -14.64
N LYS A 298 -5.76 1.81 -15.50
CA LYS A 298 -4.33 2.16 -15.29
C LYS A 298 -4.11 3.11 -14.12
N LEU A 299 -5.10 3.93 -13.78
CA LEU A 299 -5.15 4.69 -12.55
C LEU A 299 -6.02 3.90 -11.57
N ASN A 300 -5.37 3.04 -10.79
CA ASN A 300 -5.98 2.21 -9.76
C ASN A 300 -5.16 2.30 -8.47
N GLU A 301 -5.82 2.29 -7.33
CA GLU A 301 -5.18 2.15 -6.03
C GLU A 301 -6.03 1.21 -5.17
N PHE A 302 -5.40 0.25 -4.53
CA PHE A 302 -6.04 -0.69 -3.60
C PHE A 302 -5.45 -0.56 -2.21
N ARG A 303 -6.30 -0.54 -1.19
CA ARG A 303 -5.85 -0.68 0.19
C ARG A 303 -5.67 -2.15 0.55
N ALA A 304 -6.65 -2.99 0.26
CA ALA A 304 -6.59 -4.42 0.51
C ALA A 304 -6.20 -5.20 -0.76
N ALA A 305 -5.24 -6.11 -0.61
CA ALA A 305 -4.85 -7.04 -1.67
C ALA A 305 -4.37 -8.38 -1.09
N HIS A 306 -4.72 -9.49 -1.74
CA HIS A 306 -4.25 -10.81 -1.36
C HIS A 306 -3.77 -11.60 -2.57
N ASN A 307 -2.62 -12.27 -2.46
CA ASN A 307 -2.02 -13.06 -3.53
C ASN A 307 -2.03 -12.36 -4.91
N SER A 308 -1.84 -11.04 -4.90
CA SER A 308 -1.90 -10.17 -6.09
C SER A 308 -0.54 -9.55 -6.43
N GLY A 309 0.56 -10.12 -5.94
CA GLY A 309 1.91 -9.73 -6.30
C GLY A 309 2.16 -9.78 -7.82
N GLY A 310 3.04 -8.93 -8.33
CA GLY A 310 3.38 -8.86 -9.76
C GLY A 310 2.31 -8.24 -10.67
N ARG A 311 1.09 -7.97 -10.16
CA ARG A 311 0.01 -7.31 -10.91
C ARG A 311 0.23 -5.81 -11.05
N PRO A 312 -0.31 -5.16 -12.11
CA PRO A 312 -0.20 -3.73 -12.32
C PRO A 312 -1.18 -2.92 -11.43
N ILE A 313 -1.18 -3.19 -10.14
CA ILE A 313 -2.00 -2.50 -9.15
C ILE A 313 -1.13 -1.67 -8.20
N VAL A 314 -1.61 -0.47 -7.86
CA VAL A 314 -1.02 0.31 -6.77
C VAL A 314 -1.57 -0.21 -5.45
N ALA A 315 -0.69 -0.61 -4.56
CA ALA A 315 -1.04 -1.13 -3.25
C ALA A 315 -0.68 -0.08 -2.17
N ARG A 316 -1.69 0.56 -1.57
CA ARG A 316 -1.50 1.54 -0.49
C ARG A 316 -1.60 0.85 0.87
N LEU A 317 -0.65 1.11 1.77
CA LEU A 317 -0.74 0.67 3.16
C LEU A 317 -2.00 1.29 3.84
N HIS A 318 -2.53 0.60 4.87
CA HIS A 318 -3.68 1.08 5.62
C HIS A 318 -3.44 2.44 6.30
N ASP A 319 -4.52 3.09 6.66
CA ASP A 319 -4.52 4.37 7.35
C ASP A 319 -3.81 4.25 8.70
N LYS A 320 -2.76 5.06 8.90
CA LYS A 320 -1.96 5.10 10.12
C LYS A 320 -2.32 6.32 10.95
N ASN A 321 -2.12 6.19 12.26
CA ASN A 321 -2.34 7.30 13.18
C ASN A 321 -1.23 8.35 13.07
N HIS A 322 -1.56 9.61 13.37
CA HIS A 322 -0.59 10.70 13.47
C HIS A 322 0.25 10.54 14.76
N THR A 323 1.11 9.53 14.80
CA THR A 323 1.94 9.17 15.95
C THR A 323 3.32 8.68 15.53
N TRP A 324 4.27 8.65 16.48
CA TRP A 324 5.64 8.16 16.28
C TRP A 324 5.78 6.64 16.48
N ASN A 325 4.80 6.00 17.09
CA ASN A 325 4.87 4.60 17.57
C ASN A 325 4.45 3.56 16.50
N GLU A 326 4.10 2.34 16.97
CA GLU A 326 3.81 1.13 16.19
C GLU A 326 2.49 1.18 15.41
N ILE A 327 1.73 2.27 15.51
CA ILE A 327 0.55 2.51 14.68
C ILE A 327 0.71 3.76 13.80
N GLY A 328 1.91 4.30 13.72
CA GLY A 328 2.24 5.52 13.01
C GLY A 328 3.53 5.44 12.19
N LEU A 329 4.37 6.47 12.30
CA LEU A 329 5.58 6.66 11.48
C LEU A 329 6.56 5.46 11.53
N ASN A 330 6.75 4.85 12.70
CA ASN A 330 7.68 3.73 12.87
C ASN A 330 7.33 2.51 12.02
N THR A 331 6.09 2.39 11.56
CA THR A 331 5.66 1.23 10.75
C THR A 331 5.85 1.40 9.26
N LEU A 332 6.14 2.59 8.77
CA LEU A 332 6.22 2.84 7.31
C LEU A 332 7.25 1.96 6.62
N ILE A 333 8.49 1.97 7.10
CA ILE A 333 9.59 1.21 6.49
C ILE A 333 9.37 -0.30 6.63
N PRO A 334 9.11 -0.87 7.84
CA PRO A 334 8.92 -2.30 7.98
C PRO A 334 7.69 -2.83 7.23
N ASN A 335 6.56 -2.10 7.23
CA ASN A 335 5.39 -2.54 6.48
C ASN A 335 5.61 -2.46 4.96
N THR A 336 6.29 -1.41 4.46
CA THR A 336 6.68 -1.31 3.04
C THR A 336 7.69 -2.40 2.65
N THR A 337 8.58 -2.80 3.56
CA THR A 337 9.49 -3.93 3.37
C THR A 337 8.71 -5.20 3.07
N VAL A 338 7.75 -5.55 3.92
CA VAL A 338 6.95 -6.77 3.73
C VAL A 338 6.07 -6.65 2.49
N GLN A 339 5.39 -5.52 2.29
CA GLN A 339 4.63 -5.23 1.08
C GLN A 339 5.45 -5.51 -0.19
N SER A 340 6.68 -5.00 -0.24
CA SER A 340 7.60 -5.18 -1.35
C SER A 340 8.00 -6.66 -1.52
N LEU A 341 8.34 -7.37 -0.42
CA LEU A 341 8.70 -8.78 -0.43
C LEU A 341 7.54 -9.72 -0.77
N LEU A 342 6.28 -9.28 -0.60
CA LEU A 342 5.09 -9.99 -1.07
C LEU A 342 4.78 -9.75 -2.55
N GLY A 343 5.66 -9.04 -3.30
CA GLY A 343 5.52 -8.80 -4.73
C GLY A 343 4.70 -7.57 -5.10
N TYR A 344 4.29 -6.74 -4.14
CA TYR A 344 3.59 -5.48 -4.41
C TYR A 344 4.60 -4.36 -4.69
N ALA A 345 5.23 -4.43 -5.85
CA ALA A 345 6.31 -3.51 -6.23
C ALA A 345 5.85 -2.05 -6.38
N TYR A 346 4.57 -1.81 -6.66
CA TYR A 346 3.98 -0.49 -6.82
C TYR A 346 3.33 -0.04 -5.51
N GLY A 347 4.12 -0.04 -4.45
CA GLY A 347 3.69 0.31 -3.10
C GLY A 347 3.51 1.82 -2.91
N CYS A 348 2.39 2.21 -2.32
CA CYS A 348 2.16 3.55 -1.78
C CYS A 348 2.18 3.44 -0.26
N PRO A 349 3.09 4.14 0.44
CA PRO A 349 2.97 4.28 1.89
C PRO A 349 1.68 5.05 2.20
N ASP A 350 1.30 5.08 3.45
CA ASP A 350 0.13 5.86 3.84
C ASP A 350 0.35 7.38 3.62
N MET A 351 -0.73 8.15 3.67
CA MET A 351 -0.74 9.61 3.51
C MET A 351 0.26 10.28 4.47
N VAL A 352 0.93 11.31 4.00
CA VAL A 352 1.88 12.08 4.82
C VAL A 352 1.17 12.65 6.06
N GLY A 353 1.70 12.32 7.23
CA GLY A 353 1.11 12.68 8.51
C GLY A 353 0.06 11.70 9.04
N GLY A 354 -0.22 10.60 8.33
CA GLY A 354 -1.19 9.58 8.69
C GLY A 354 -2.56 9.79 8.02
N GLY A 355 -3.23 8.66 7.71
CA GLY A 355 -4.52 8.61 7.02
C GLY A 355 -5.71 8.28 7.91
N MET A 356 -5.50 7.96 9.19
CA MET A 356 -6.56 7.58 10.11
C MET A 356 -7.40 8.80 10.50
N TYR A 357 -8.58 8.92 9.90
CA TYR A 357 -9.50 10.03 10.16
C TYR A 357 -9.93 10.07 11.64
N GLY A 358 -9.86 11.27 12.23
CA GLY A 358 -10.19 11.47 13.65
C GLY A 358 -9.06 11.11 14.62
N SER A 359 -7.90 10.61 14.17
CA SER A 359 -6.75 10.33 15.03
C SER A 359 -5.89 11.57 15.35
N ILE A 360 -6.16 12.70 14.70
CA ILE A 360 -5.37 13.92 14.84
C ILE A 360 -6.01 14.82 15.88
N ASP A 361 -5.45 14.79 17.08
CA ASP A 361 -5.74 15.74 18.17
C ASP A 361 -4.56 16.71 18.29
N GLY A 362 -4.57 17.75 17.45
CA GLY A 362 -3.44 18.64 17.26
C GLY A 362 -2.37 18.09 16.28
N ILE A 363 -1.62 19.00 15.66
CA ILE A 363 -0.57 18.66 14.70
C ILE A 363 0.80 18.67 15.38
N ASP A 364 1.49 17.53 15.40
CA ASP A 364 2.92 17.47 15.69
C ASP A 364 3.68 17.81 14.40
N GLU A 365 4.14 19.08 14.28
CA GLU A 365 4.82 19.56 13.09
C GLU A 365 6.12 18.81 12.81
N GLU A 366 6.86 18.39 13.85
CA GLU A 366 8.06 17.58 13.68
C GLU A 366 7.72 16.22 13.06
N LEU A 367 6.69 15.55 13.58
CA LEU A 367 6.20 14.29 13.02
C LEU A 367 5.83 14.44 11.55
N PHE A 368 5.08 15.49 11.22
CA PHE A 368 4.64 15.74 9.83
C PHE A 368 5.84 15.92 8.88
N ILE A 369 6.86 16.69 9.30
CA ILE A 369 8.08 16.89 8.53
C ILE A 369 8.82 15.56 8.34
N ARG A 370 9.06 14.80 9.43
CA ARG A 370 9.79 13.53 9.37
C ARG A 370 9.03 12.49 8.54
N TRP A 371 7.70 12.50 8.58
CA TRP A 371 6.87 11.67 7.73
C TRP A 371 7.04 12.01 6.25
N ALA A 372 6.98 13.29 5.91
CA ALA A 372 7.21 13.75 4.54
C ALA A 372 8.63 13.39 4.04
N GLN A 373 9.64 13.48 4.91
CA GLN A 373 11.00 13.05 4.59
C GLN A 373 11.08 11.54 4.35
N ALA A 374 10.46 10.71 5.21
CA ALA A 374 10.44 9.26 5.04
C ALA A 374 9.78 8.84 3.72
N ASN A 375 8.70 9.52 3.32
CA ASN A 375 7.98 9.22 2.08
C ASN A 375 8.66 9.76 0.81
N ALA A 376 9.55 10.76 0.94
CA ALA A 376 10.10 11.49 -0.22
C ALA A 376 10.80 10.60 -1.25
N LEU A 377 11.44 9.52 -0.81
CA LEU A 377 12.16 8.56 -1.67
C LEU A 377 11.56 7.15 -1.61
N MET A 378 10.30 7.02 -1.20
CA MET A 378 9.51 5.82 -1.41
C MET A 378 8.91 5.80 -2.83
N PRO A 379 8.40 4.66 -3.32
CA PRO A 379 7.91 4.54 -4.70
C PRO A 379 6.82 5.55 -5.05
N MET A 380 6.01 5.94 -4.07
CA MET A 380 4.92 6.93 -4.21
C MET A 380 4.86 7.83 -2.99
N MET A 381 4.25 9.01 -3.14
CA MET A 381 4.01 9.95 -2.06
C MET A 381 2.58 10.47 -2.16
N GLN A 382 1.78 10.25 -1.11
CA GLN A 382 0.38 10.69 -1.05
C GLN A 382 0.18 11.73 0.05
N ILE A 383 -0.52 12.82 -0.26
CA ILE A 383 -0.82 13.93 0.64
C ILE A 383 -2.33 14.01 0.75
N SER A 384 -2.86 14.15 1.97
CA SER A 384 -4.29 14.30 2.19
C SER A 384 -4.62 15.53 3.01
N LEU A 385 -4.13 15.63 4.24
CA LEU A 385 -4.25 16.85 5.03
C LEU A 385 -3.42 17.97 4.38
N ALA A 386 -4.01 19.15 4.20
CA ALA A 386 -3.38 20.30 3.54
C ALA A 386 -2.23 20.89 4.39
N PRO A 387 -0.96 20.61 4.09
CA PRO A 387 0.15 21.02 4.95
C PRO A 387 0.29 22.55 5.04
N TRP A 388 -0.08 23.28 4.00
CA TRP A 388 -0.09 24.77 3.99
C TRP A 388 -1.13 25.39 4.92
N ARG A 389 -2.14 24.63 5.35
CA ARG A 389 -3.20 25.06 6.27
C ARG A 389 -2.88 24.74 7.72
N VAL A 390 -2.25 23.59 7.96
CA VAL A 390 -2.10 23.02 9.31
C VAL A 390 -0.75 23.27 9.94
N LEU A 391 0.27 23.59 9.15
CA LEU A 391 1.63 23.80 9.63
C LEU A 391 2.00 25.29 9.66
N SER A 392 2.95 25.63 10.52
CA SER A 392 3.61 26.93 10.45
C SER A 392 4.32 27.10 9.10
N GLU A 393 4.52 28.33 8.66
CA GLU A 393 5.21 28.62 7.39
C GLU A 393 6.60 27.96 7.31
N LYS A 394 7.33 27.93 8.43
CA LYS A 394 8.65 27.29 8.54
C LYS A 394 8.53 25.77 8.27
N SER A 395 7.65 25.10 8.95
CA SER A 395 7.45 23.65 8.84
C SER A 395 6.88 23.27 7.47
N TYR A 396 5.95 24.06 6.92
CA TYR A 396 5.45 23.86 5.56
C TYR A 396 6.57 23.90 4.51
N LYS A 397 7.51 24.85 4.62
CA LYS A 397 8.66 24.92 3.69
C LYS A 397 9.49 23.62 3.69
N LEU A 398 9.66 22.97 4.86
CA LEU A 398 10.38 21.70 4.97
C LEU A 398 9.61 20.54 4.35
N VAL A 399 8.29 20.48 4.57
CA VAL A 399 7.42 19.49 3.92
C VAL A 399 7.43 19.70 2.40
N LYS A 400 7.30 20.93 1.93
CA LYS A 400 7.40 21.25 0.49
C LYS A 400 8.74 20.81 -0.11
N LYS A 401 9.87 20.98 0.61
CA LYS A 401 11.18 20.46 0.18
C LYS A 401 11.15 18.95 -0.07
N SER A 402 10.51 18.19 0.81
CA SER A 402 10.34 16.72 0.66
C SER A 402 9.45 16.35 -0.53
N ILE A 403 8.35 17.08 -0.75
CA ILE A 403 7.46 16.89 -1.92
C ILE A 403 8.22 17.17 -3.22
N MET A 404 9.01 18.26 -3.25
CA MET A 404 9.81 18.60 -4.43
C MET A 404 10.94 17.60 -4.66
N LEU A 405 11.51 17.02 -3.61
CA LEU A 405 12.50 15.95 -3.73
C LEU A 405 11.86 14.70 -4.38
N HIS A 406 10.67 14.29 -3.94
CA HIS A 406 9.93 13.21 -4.59
C HIS A 406 9.71 13.48 -6.08
N LYS A 407 9.25 14.68 -6.42
CA LYS A 407 9.07 15.11 -7.81
C LYS A 407 10.37 15.05 -8.61
N LYS A 408 11.50 15.48 -8.03
CA LYS A 408 12.83 15.41 -8.66
C LYS A 408 13.23 13.96 -8.98
N PHE A 409 12.96 13.02 -8.08
CA PHE A 409 13.27 11.61 -8.27
C PHE A 409 12.24 10.86 -9.14
N GLY A 410 11.12 11.48 -9.46
CA GLY A 410 9.99 10.81 -10.14
C GLY A 410 10.38 10.09 -11.44
N ARG A 411 11.32 10.62 -12.23
CA ARG A 411 11.81 9.93 -13.43
C ARG A 411 12.56 8.65 -13.08
N TYR A 412 13.46 8.71 -12.10
CA TYR A 412 14.22 7.54 -11.64
C TYR A 412 13.30 6.47 -11.06
N ILE A 413 12.33 6.87 -10.21
CA ILE A 413 11.31 5.94 -9.64
C ILE A 413 10.51 5.29 -10.77
N TYR A 414 10.10 6.03 -11.79
CA TYR A 414 9.37 5.47 -12.92
C TYR A 414 10.22 4.52 -13.77
N ASP A 415 11.51 4.79 -13.93
CA ASP A 415 12.44 3.87 -14.61
C ASP A 415 12.58 2.55 -13.82
N LEU A 416 12.67 2.61 -12.48
CA LEU A 416 12.61 1.43 -11.61
C LEU A 416 11.27 0.68 -11.73
N ALA A 417 10.14 1.40 -11.85
CA ALA A 417 8.84 0.75 -12.06
C ALA A 417 8.77 -0.01 -13.39
N LYS A 418 9.37 0.53 -14.45
CA LYS A 418 9.49 -0.17 -15.75
C LYS A 418 10.41 -1.40 -15.68
N GLU A 419 11.49 -1.31 -14.91
CA GLU A 419 12.35 -2.45 -14.62
C GLU A 419 11.59 -3.52 -13.86
N SER A 420 10.90 -3.13 -12.77
CA SER A 420 10.08 -4.03 -11.96
C SER A 420 9.02 -4.77 -12.79
N ALA A 421 8.33 -4.08 -13.68
CA ALA A 421 7.34 -4.69 -14.57
C ALA A 421 7.90 -5.81 -15.46
N LYS A 422 9.20 -5.74 -15.79
CA LYS A 422 9.88 -6.70 -16.67
C LYS A 422 10.62 -7.81 -15.90
N THR A 423 11.17 -7.46 -14.75
CA THR A 423 12.11 -8.33 -14.03
C THR A 423 11.56 -8.87 -12.72
N GLY A 424 10.55 -8.20 -12.16
CA GLY A 424 10.04 -8.44 -10.80
C GLY A 424 10.88 -7.81 -9.69
N GLU A 425 12.02 -7.18 -10.00
CA GLU A 425 12.84 -6.48 -9.00
C GLU A 425 12.03 -5.39 -8.30
N PRO A 426 11.96 -5.33 -6.97
CA PRO A 426 11.18 -4.33 -6.28
C PRO A 426 11.81 -2.93 -6.38
N ILE A 427 10.96 -1.88 -6.38
CA ILE A 427 11.40 -0.48 -6.38
C ILE A 427 11.98 -0.12 -5.00
N PHE A 428 11.23 -0.40 -3.95
CA PHE A 428 11.68 -0.32 -2.56
C PHE A 428 12.30 -1.66 -2.17
N ARG A 429 13.52 -1.64 -1.60
CA ARG A 429 14.22 -2.86 -1.19
C ARG A 429 14.69 -2.72 0.26
N CYS A 430 14.39 -3.71 1.10
CA CYS A 430 15.03 -3.73 2.42
C CYS A 430 16.54 -3.98 2.26
N MET A 431 17.29 -3.63 3.29
CA MET A 431 18.75 -3.71 3.25
C MET A 431 19.23 -5.14 3.03
N GLU A 432 18.65 -6.14 3.71
CA GLU A 432 19.00 -7.56 3.56
C GLU A 432 18.74 -8.10 2.15
N TYR A 433 17.68 -7.61 1.46
CA TYR A 433 17.44 -7.98 0.06
C TYR A 433 18.59 -7.56 -0.85
N GLN A 434 19.12 -6.34 -0.66
CA GLN A 434 20.13 -5.75 -1.54
C GLN A 434 21.57 -6.12 -1.13
N PHE A 435 21.81 -6.35 0.17
CA PHE A 435 23.12 -6.62 0.76
C PHE A 435 23.06 -7.85 1.69
N PRO A 436 22.80 -9.04 1.13
CA PRO A 436 22.64 -10.26 1.91
C PRO A 436 23.92 -10.65 2.61
N ASN A 437 23.78 -11.21 3.82
CA ASN A 437 24.89 -11.69 4.66
C ASN A 437 25.86 -10.58 5.14
N GLU A 438 25.43 -9.32 5.17
CA GLU A 438 26.19 -8.19 5.71
C GLU A 438 25.60 -7.73 7.08
N GLY A 439 24.71 -8.54 7.69
CA GLY A 439 24.10 -8.28 9.00
C GLY A 439 23.01 -7.20 8.94
N PHE A 440 22.22 -7.16 7.88
CA PHE A 440 21.14 -6.21 7.69
C PHE A 440 19.75 -6.78 8.00
N GLU A 441 19.65 -7.99 8.51
CA GLU A 441 18.41 -8.72 8.73
C GLU A 441 17.45 -7.96 9.66
N HIS A 442 17.99 -7.29 10.68
CA HIS A 442 17.22 -6.52 11.67
C HIS A 442 17.23 -5.00 11.45
N ILE A 443 17.74 -4.52 10.30
CA ILE A 443 17.72 -3.10 9.97
C ILE A 443 16.36 -2.75 9.33
N ASN A 444 15.53 -2.05 10.09
CA ASN A 444 14.16 -1.71 9.74
C ASN A 444 13.87 -0.20 9.67
N ASP A 445 14.92 0.64 9.70
CA ASP A 445 14.83 2.10 9.72
C ASP A 445 15.63 2.77 8.58
N GLN A 446 16.16 1.97 7.66
CA GLN A 446 16.77 2.41 6.40
C GLN A 446 16.46 1.43 5.28
N PHE A 447 16.46 1.90 4.03
CA PHE A 447 16.07 1.12 2.86
C PHE A 447 16.82 1.57 1.60
N MET A 448 16.70 0.80 0.54
CA MET A 448 17.19 1.15 -0.79
C MET A 448 16.05 1.55 -1.71
N LEU A 449 16.22 2.64 -2.44
CA LEU A 449 15.43 2.98 -3.62
C LEU A 449 16.17 2.44 -4.85
N GLY A 450 15.68 1.35 -5.42
CA GLY A 450 16.42 0.59 -6.43
C GLY A 450 17.73 0.02 -5.90
N ASN A 451 18.76 0.06 -6.72
CA ASN A 451 20.10 -0.43 -6.37
C ASN A 451 21.12 0.70 -6.11
N GLU A 452 20.73 1.96 -6.30
CA GLU A 452 21.65 3.11 -6.27
C GLU A 452 21.54 3.95 -5.00
N TYR A 453 20.34 4.16 -4.45
CA TYR A 453 20.14 5.11 -3.37
C TYR A 453 19.74 4.43 -2.06
N MET A 454 20.53 4.62 -1.02
CA MET A 454 20.19 4.27 0.35
C MET A 454 19.53 5.46 1.04
N VAL A 455 18.43 5.21 1.75
CA VAL A 455 17.63 6.24 2.43
C VAL A 455 17.54 5.89 3.91
N ALA A 456 17.87 6.85 4.75
CA ALA A 456 17.95 6.68 6.20
C ALA A 456 17.21 7.83 6.91
N PRO A 457 15.86 7.84 6.94
CA PRO A 457 15.10 8.92 7.56
C PRO A 457 15.18 8.87 9.08
N VAL A 458 14.99 10.02 9.73
CA VAL A 458 14.79 10.07 11.18
C VAL A 458 13.34 9.68 11.51
N ILE A 459 13.16 8.67 12.35
CA ILE A 459 11.84 8.17 12.78
C ILE A 459 11.65 8.23 14.30
N LYS A 460 12.56 8.93 15.01
CA LYS A 460 12.49 9.16 16.46
C LYS A 460 12.27 10.63 16.76
N LYS A 461 11.30 10.94 17.61
CA LYS A 461 10.97 12.30 18.03
C LYS A 461 12.18 12.99 18.68
N GLY A 462 12.44 14.24 18.30
CA GLY A 462 13.50 15.06 18.88
C GLY A 462 14.93 14.68 18.47
N ALA A 463 15.10 13.68 17.61
CA ALA A 463 16.41 13.25 17.17
C ALA A 463 17.00 14.23 16.11
N ALA A 464 18.18 14.77 16.39
CA ALA A 464 18.94 15.61 15.48
C ALA A 464 20.16 14.90 14.86
N SER A 465 20.32 13.62 15.14
CA SER A 465 21.32 12.72 14.55
C SER A 465 20.80 11.29 14.55
N ARG A 466 21.39 10.42 13.74
CA ARG A 466 21.11 8.98 13.76
C ARG A 466 22.31 8.17 13.33
N GLU A 467 22.36 6.93 13.77
CA GLU A 467 23.28 5.93 13.24
C GLU A 467 22.80 5.45 11.86
N VAL A 468 23.71 5.33 10.92
CA VAL A 468 23.51 4.76 9.60
C VAL A 468 24.51 3.64 9.40
N LYS A 469 24.04 2.43 9.14
CA LYS A 469 24.87 1.29 8.80
C LYS A 469 25.09 1.24 7.29
N PHE A 470 26.32 1.45 6.87
CA PHE A 470 26.72 1.45 5.47
C PHE A 470 27.15 0.05 5.01
N PRO A 471 26.51 -0.51 3.97
CA PRO A 471 26.97 -1.75 3.35
C PRO A 471 28.24 -1.52 2.53
N LYS A 472 28.89 -2.59 2.13
CA LYS A 472 30.10 -2.55 1.30
C LYS A 472 29.92 -1.68 0.06
N GLY A 473 30.87 -0.78 -0.19
CA GLY A 473 30.91 0.14 -1.35
C GLY A 473 31.15 1.58 -0.91
N THR A 474 31.33 2.46 -1.87
CA THR A 474 31.51 3.90 -1.61
C THR A 474 30.14 4.60 -1.67
N TRP A 475 29.88 5.44 -0.67
CA TRP A 475 28.60 6.12 -0.52
C TRP A 475 28.79 7.63 -0.45
N CYS A 476 28.11 8.34 -1.31
CA CYS A 476 28.17 9.80 -1.41
C CYS A 476 26.86 10.45 -0.99
N ASP A 477 26.94 11.62 -0.36
CA ASP A 477 25.78 12.45 -0.03
C ASP A 477 25.15 13.10 -1.28
N GLU A 478 24.15 13.95 -1.06
CA GLU A 478 23.44 14.69 -2.12
C GLU A 478 24.32 15.66 -2.91
N ASN A 479 25.49 16.04 -2.40
CA ASN A 479 26.46 16.94 -3.02
C ASN A 479 27.59 16.17 -3.74
N GLY A 480 27.59 14.83 -3.65
CA GLY A 480 28.63 13.97 -4.21
C GLY A 480 29.86 13.82 -3.31
N ALA A 481 29.83 14.31 -2.07
CA ALA A 481 30.92 14.11 -1.12
C ALA A 481 30.85 12.67 -0.57
N VAL A 482 32.02 12.00 -0.51
CA VAL A 482 32.12 10.66 0.07
C VAL A 482 31.86 10.72 1.57
N VAL A 483 30.88 9.97 2.04
CA VAL A 483 30.49 9.85 3.46
C VAL A 483 31.02 8.57 4.07
N SER A 484 31.06 7.48 3.30
CA SER A 484 31.50 6.18 3.79
C SER A 484 32.14 5.35 2.65
N HIS A 485 33.12 4.52 3.02
CA HIS A 485 33.65 3.47 2.16
C HIS A 485 33.03 2.09 2.44
N GLY A 486 32.01 2.05 3.30
CA GLY A 486 31.22 0.88 3.63
C GLY A 486 31.76 0.01 4.75
N ASN A 487 30.94 -1.00 5.14
CA ASN A 487 31.21 -1.92 6.26
C ASN A 487 31.39 -1.20 7.61
N GLU A 488 30.69 -0.13 7.84
CA GLU A 488 30.77 0.69 9.05
C GLU A 488 29.42 1.26 9.45
N THR A 489 29.30 1.62 10.73
CA THR A 489 28.15 2.39 11.23
C THR A 489 28.64 3.76 11.65
N ILE A 490 28.01 4.80 11.13
CA ILE A 490 28.40 6.19 11.38
C ILE A 490 27.20 6.92 11.98
N THR A 491 27.42 7.67 13.06
CA THR A 491 26.43 8.64 13.55
C THR A 491 26.54 9.92 12.73
N LEU A 492 25.46 10.29 12.06
CA LEU A 492 25.39 11.46 11.20
C LEU A 492 24.39 12.49 11.73
N ASP A 493 24.73 13.77 11.59
CA ASP A 493 23.81 14.86 11.89
C ASP A 493 22.62 14.84 10.93
N ALA A 494 21.45 14.88 11.49
CA ALA A 494 20.16 14.85 10.79
C ALA A 494 19.20 15.93 11.34
N PRO A 495 19.56 17.22 11.23
CA PRO A 495 18.68 18.31 11.65
C PRO A 495 17.33 18.21 10.94
N ILE A 496 16.32 18.91 11.47
CA ILE A 496 14.92 18.77 11.01
C ILE A 496 14.73 19.09 9.50
N ASP A 497 15.59 19.86 8.90
CA ASP A 497 15.56 20.25 7.49
C ASP A 497 16.32 19.30 6.55
N LYS A 498 16.90 18.21 7.09
CA LYS A 498 17.71 17.24 6.33
C LYS A 498 17.11 15.84 6.34
N LEU A 499 16.91 15.27 5.15
CA LEU A 499 16.76 13.83 4.93
C LEU A 499 18.12 13.24 4.60
N LEU A 500 18.53 12.21 5.30
CA LEU A 500 19.75 11.46 4.97
C LEU A 500 19.45 10.46 3.85
N TYR A 501 20.08 10.63 2.71
CA TYR A 501 20.12 9.66 1.63
C TYR A 501 21.46 9.71 0.91
N PHE A 502 21.90 8.59 0.40
CA PHE A 502 23.24 8.39 -0.13
C PHE A 502 23.18 7.66 -1.46
N LYS A 503 24.00 8.10 -2.40
CA LYS A 503 24.17 7.42 -3.67
C LYS A 503 25.37 6.49 -3.61
N LYS A 504 25.21 5.26 -4.09
CA LYS A 504 26.31 4.33 -4.32
C LYS A 504 27.13 4.81 -5.51
N SER A 505 28.46 4.95 -5.30
CA SER A 505 29.41 5.32 -6.34
C SER A 505 29.95 4.08 -7.08
#